data_294c5e0e3be9f410591429b9eb3d0aef
#
_entry.id   294c5e0e3be9f410591429b9eb3d0aef
#
_cell.length_a   1.000
_cell.length_b   1.000
_cell.length_c   1.000
_cell.angle_alpha   90.00
_cell.angle_beta   90.00
_cell.angle_gamma   90.00
#
_symmetry.space_group_name_H-M   'P 1'
#
loop_
_entity.id
_entity.type
_entity.pdbx_description
1 polymer ?
#
loop_
_entity_poly.entity_id
_entity_poly.type
_entity_poly.pdbx_seq_one_letter_code
_entity_poly.pdbx_strand_id
1 'polypeptide(L)'
;MRRYLLLAAIAVLCATPAAALDLPARKPGLWEIKMTMEGRSLPPQTVQHCIDAETDKLMNSIGGDLRKDACSKQDVQKVGSTIVVDSVCKFGATTSTSHGVVTGDFNSAYTVKVNSKREGGPNIPGMPADGTSNMTIEAKWLSACLADQKPGDMIMAGGRKVNIRDMQNLMQGLPKGLLPKH
;
A
#
# COMPACT_ATOMS: atom_id res chain seq x y z
N MET A 1 -16.86 48.83 47.54
CA MET A 1 -17.27 47.51 47.01
C MET A 1 -16.95 47.43 45.51
N ARG A 2 -15.83 46.80 45.16
CA ARG A 2 -15.26 46.81 43.81
C ARG A 2 -15.44 45.41 43.23
N ARG A 3 -16.38 45.25 42.29
CA ARG A 3 -16.70 44.01 41.62
C ARG A 3 -15.68 43.77 40.50
N TYR A 4 -14.81 42.76 40.65
CA TYR A 4 -13.92 42.27 39.61
C TYR A 4 -14.67 41.23 38.75
N LEU A 5 -15.00 41.59 37.51
CA LEU A 5 -15.47 40.68 36.46
C LEU A 5 -14.28 39.97 35.85
N LEU A 6 -14.13 38.69 36.18
CA LEU A 6 -13.16 37.78 35.53
C LEU A 6 -13.79 37.27 34.21
N LEU A 7 -13.30 37.78 33.10
CA LEU A 7 -13.58 37.25 31.76
C LEU A 7 -12.69 36.00 31.53
N ALA A 8 -13.29 34.82 31.63
CA ALA A 8 -12.65 33.58 31.25
C ALA A 8 -12.72 33.42 29.73
N ALA A 9 -11.61 33.63 29.04
CA ALA A 9 -11.46 33.35 27.60
C ALA A 9 -11.36 31.82 27.39
N ILE A 10 -12.42 31.20 26.87
CA ILE A 10 -12.41 29.79 26.46
C ILE A 10 -11.72 29.72 25.08
N ALA A 11 -10.49 29.28 25.06
CA ALA A 11 -9.78 28.93 23.83
C ALA A 11 -10.35 27.60 23.28
N VAL A 12 -11.19 27.68 22.26
CA VAL A 12 -11.66 26.51 21.50
C VAL A 12 -10.50 26.03 20.64
N LEU A 13 -9.83 24.96 21.05
CA LEU A 13 -8.89 24.23 20.20
C LEU A 13 -9.71 23.57 19.07
N CYS A 14 -9.70 24.14 17.89
CA CYS A 14 -10.16 23.46 16.68
C CYS A 14 -9.18 22.33 16.35
N ALA A 15 -9.47 21.12 16.80
CA ALA A 15 -8.83 19.90 16.31
C ALA A 15 -9.29 19.69 14.86
N THR A 16 -8.46 20.07 13.90
CA THR A 16 -8.69 19.73 12.49
C THR A 16 -8.58 18.20 12.36
N PRO A 17 -9.59 17.51 11.80
CA PRO A 17 -9.45 16.09 11.53
C PRO A 17 -8.28 15.92 10.55
N ALA A 18 -7.32 15.08 10.91
CA ALA A 18 -6.28 14.65 9.98
C ALA A 18 -6.97 13.86 8.85
N ALA A 19 -7.10 14.48 7.70
CA ALA A 19 -7.60 13.79 6.51
C ALA A 19 -6.59 12.69 6.18
N ALA A 20 -7.05 11.44 6.11
CA ALA A 20 -6.24 10.34 5.60
C ALA A 20 -5.82 10.71 4.17
N LEU A 21 -4.51 10.80 3.93
CA LEU A 21 -3.98 11.11 2.61
C LEU A 21 -4.03 9.81 1.79
N ASP A 22 -4.91 9.78 0.80
CA ASP A 22 -4.91 8.69 -0.19
C ASP A 22 -3.73 8.85 -1.16
N LEU A 23 -3.18 7.73 -1.62
CA LEU A 23 -2.18 7.77 -2.69
C LEU A 23 -2.81 8.36 -3.96
N PRO A 24 -2.07 9.19 -4.73
CA PRO A 24 -2.57 9.72 -5.98
C PRO A 24 -2.97 8.60 -6.95
N ALA A 25 -4.06 8.82 -7.68
CA ALA A 25 -4.48 7.90 -8.72
C ALA A 25 -3.45 7.85 -9.86
N ARG A 26 -3.19 6.66 -10.36
CA ARG A 26 -2.32 6.47 -11.53
C ARG A 26 -3.06 6.82 -12.82
N LYS A 27 -2.31 7.31 -13.82
CA LYS A 27 -2.82 7.49 -15.18
C LYS A 27 -3.39 6.16 -15.72
N PRO A 28 -4.61 6.14 -16.29
CA PRO A 28 -5.14 4.94 -16.91
C PRO A 28 -4.25 4.40 -18.04
N GLY A 29 -4.21 3.07 -18.19
CA GLY A 29 -3.41 2.39 -19.19
C GLY A 29 -2.61 1.22 -18.64
N LEU A 30 -1.60 0.83 -19.41
CA LEU A 30 -0.69 -0.27 -19.10
C LEU A 30 0.52 0.24 -18.35
N TRP A 31 0.71 -0.30 -17.15
CA TRP A 31 1.85 -0.04 -16.28
C TRP A 31 2.73 -1.27 -16.17
N GLU A 32 4.04 -1.09 -16.23
CA GLU A 32 5.03 -2.06 -15.83
C GLU A 32 5.46 -1.76 -14.39
N ILE A 33 5.48 -2.80 -13.55
CA ILE A 33 5.87 -2.72 -12.15
C ILE A 33 6.97 -3.73 -11.90
N LYS A 34 8.16 -3.25 -11.60
CA LYS A 34 9.33 -4.05 -11.27
C LYS A 34 9.59 -3.97 -9.77
N MET A 35 9.65 -5.12 -9.13
CA MET A 35 9.95 -5.25 -7.70
C MET A 35 11.31 -5.91 -7.51
N THR A 36 12.16 -5.28 -6.74
CA THR A 36 13.50 -5.77 -6.37
C THR A 36 13.61 -5.85 -4.86
N MET A 37 14.03 -6.99 -4.33
CA MET A 37 14.32 -7.19 -2.91
C MET A 37 15.84 -7.18 -2.71
N GLU A 38 16.34 -6.19 -1.99
CA GLU A 38 17.77 -6.06 -1.71
C GLU A 38 18.22 -7.14 -0.69
N GLY A 39 19.44 -7.60 -0.86
CA GLY A 39 20.04 -8.61 0.05
C GLY A 39 19.47 -10.02 -0.10
N ARG A 40 18.65 -10.29 -1.12
CA ARG A 40 18.14 -11.63 -1.45
C ARG A 40 18.58 -12.05 -2.83
N SER A 41 18.94 -13.33 -2.99
CA SER A 41 19.28 -13.94 -4.30
C SER A 41 18.04 -14.20 -5.18
N LEU A 42 16.98 -13.39 -5.02
CA LEU A 42 15.78 -13.49 -5.85
C LEU A 42 15.89 -12.55 -7.03
N PRO A 43 15.61 -13.00 -8.25
CA PRO A 43 15.56 -12.11 -9.40
C PRO A 43 14.44 -11.08 -9.23
N PRO A 44 14.60 -9.87 -9.82
CA PRO A 44 13.53 -8.91 -9.86
C PRO A 44 12.25 -9.51 -10.46
N GLN A 45 11.11 -9.21 -9.86
CA GLN A 45 9.81 -9.63 -10.34
C GLN A 45 9.19 -8.48 -11.15
N THR A 46 8.80 -8.76 -12.39
CA THR A 46 8.10 -7.78 -13.22
C THR A 46 6.69 -8.25 -13.47
N VAL A 47 5.72 -7.36 -13.23
CA VAL A 47 4.31 -7.56 -13.53
C VAL A 47 3.80 -6.39 -14.34
N GLN A 48 2.78 -6.61 -15.17
CA GLN A 48 2.11 -5.53 -15.88
C GLN A 48 0.66 -5.41 -15.41
N HIS A 49 0.19 -4.19 -15.26
CA HIS A 49 -1.17 -3.87 -14.85
C HIS A 49 -1.85 -3.02 -15.92
N CYS A 50 -2.96 -3.52 -16.48
CA CYS A 50 -3.89 -2.70 -17.25
C CYS A 50 -4.89 -2.09 -16.28
N ILE A 51 -4.90 -0.78 -16.13
CA ILE A 51 -5.77 -0.09 -15.17
C ILE A 51 -6.61 1.01 -15.81
N ASP A 52 -7.77 1.22 -15.24
CA ASP A 52 -8.58 2.44 -15.31
C ASP A 52 -8.72 3.05 -13.90
N ALA A 53 -9.42 4.18 -13.79
CA ALA A 53 -9.59 4.86 -12.50
C ALA A 53 -10.30 3.98 -11.45
N GLU A 54 -11.22 3.12 -11.86
CA GLU A 54 -11.97 2.24 -10.97
C GLU A 54 -11.11 1.08 -10.46
N THR A 55 -10.40 0.41 -11.36
CA THR A 55 -9.53 -0.71 -11.00
C THR A 55 -8.28 -0.28 -10.25
N ASP A 56 -7.77 0.93 -10.50
CA ASP A 56 -6.70 1.53 -9.70
C ASP A 56 -7.14 1.77 -8.25
N LYS A 57 -8.32 2.37 -8.08
CA LYS A 57 -8.93 2.56 -6.77
C LYS A 57 -9.20 1.22 -6.07
N LEU A 58 -9.67 0.21 -6.81
CA LEU A 58 -9.92 -1.13 -6.27
C LEU A 58 -8.62 -1.79 -5.77
N MET A 59 -7.53 -1.72 -6.54
CA MET A 59 -6.22 -2.23 -6.11
C MET A 59 -5.74 -1.56 -4.81
N ASN A 60 -5.91 -0.24 -4.72
CA ASN A 60 -5.56 0.52 -3.53
C ASN A 60 -6.45 0.15 -2.33
N SER A 61 -7.76 -0.07 -2.54
CA SER A 61 -8.70 -0.43 -1.47
C SER A 61 -8.45 -1.84 -0.92
N ILE A 62 -8.23 -2.84 -1.77
CA ILE A 62 -7.92 -4.20 -1.33
C ILE A 62 -6.65 -4.20 -0.45
N GLY A 63 -5.61 -3.49 -0.88
CA GLY A 63 -4.41 -3.31 -0.07
C GLY A 63 -4.66 -2.52 1.21
N GLY A 64 -5.59 -1.57 1.20
CA GLY A 64 -5.99 -0.74 2.35
C GLY A 64 -6.82 -1.52 3.37
N ASP A 65 -7.82 -2.27 2.93
CA ASP A 65 -8.70 -3.02 3.82
C ASP A 65 -7.97 -4.14 4.56
N LEU A 66 -7.11 -4.90 3.85
CA LEU A 66 -6.24 -5.89 4.49
C LEU A 66 -5.31 -5.27 5.55
N ARG A 67 -4.92 -4.00 5.36
CA ARG A 67 -4.07 -3.28 6.32
C ARG A 67 -4.84 -2.70 7.49
N LYS A 68 -6.07 -2.23 7.31
CA LYS A 68 -6.88 -1.67 8.39
C LYS A 68 -7.06 -2.65 9.56
N ASP A 69 -7.29 -3.92 9.22
CA ASP A 69 -7.51 -4.96 10.24
C ASP A 69 -6.19 -5.43 10.88
N ALA A 70 -5.08 -5.38 10.16
CA ALA A 70 -3.79 -5.88 10.61
C ALA A 70 -2.87 -4.81 11.21
N CYS A 71 -3.10 -3.52 10.90
CA CYS A 71 -2.17 -2.46 11.27
C CYS A 71 -2.70 -1.61 12.42
N SER A 72 -1.93 -1.56 13.51
CA SER A 72 -2.18 -0.68 14.66
C SER A 72 -1.76 0.78 14.40
N LYS A 73 -0.87 0.98 13.41
CA LYS A 73 -0.44 2.30 12.95
C LYS A 73 -0.35 2.29 11.43
N GLN A 74 -0.90 3.32 10.81
CA GLN A 74 -0.72 3.63 9.40
C GLN A 74 -0.77 5.15 9.26
N ASP A 75 0.36 5.72 8.88
CA ASP A 75 0.54 7.16 8.71
C ASP A 75 1.03 7.44 7.29
N VAL A 76 0.35 8.34 6.59
CA VAL A 76 0.70 8.75 5.23
C VAL A 76 0.86 10.25 5.23
N GLN A 77 2.03 10.73 4.89
CA GLN A 77 2.38 12.15 4.90
C GLN A 77 2.91 12.59 3.53
N LYS A 78 2.52 13.78 3.10
CA LYS A 78 3.11 14.43 1.92
C LYS A 78 4.15 15.44 2.37
N VAL A 79 5.40 15.22 1.97
CA VAL A 79 6.54 16.09 2.27
C VAL A 79 7.10 16.63 0.95
N GLY A 80 6.67 17.82 0.56
CA GLY A 80 6.98 18.37 -0.75
C GLY A 80 6.36 17.53 -1.89
N SER A 81 7.19 17.01 -2.78
CA SER A 81 6.79 16.08 -3.86
C SER A 81 6.86 14.60 -3.47
N THR A 82 7.27 14.31 -2.25
CA THR A 82 7.45 12.95 -1.75
C THR A 82 6.27 12.54 -0.87
N ILE A 83 5.86 11.26 -0.94
CA ILE A 83 4.90 10.68 -0.01
C ILE A 83 5.65 9.70 0.88
N VAL A 84 5.49 9.85 2.19
CA VAL A 84 6.07 8.97 3.21
C VAL A 84 4.95 8.16 3.84
N VAL A 85 5.17 6.85 3.98
CA VAL A 85 4.20 5.91 4.55
C VAL A 85 4.86 5.13 5.67
N ASP A 86 4.39 5.31 6.89
CA ASP A 86 4.82 4.53 8.05
C ASP A 86 3.71 3.60 8.49
N SER A 87 4.06 2.35 8.79
CA SER A 87 3.08 1.38 9.27
C SER A 87 3.66 0.41 10.28
N VAL A 88 2.79 -0.04 11.21
CA VAL A 88 3.05 -1.14 12.13
C VAL A 88 1.90 -2.11 12.02
N CYS A 89 2.16 -3.29 11.50
CA CYS A 89 1.13 -4.29 11.20
C CYS A 89 1.47 -5.62 11.89
N LYS A 90 0.44 -6.33 12.34
CA LYS A 90 0.57 -7.64 12.99
C LYS A 90 -0.18 -8.70 12.19
N PHE A 91 0.51 -9.76 11.81
CA PHE A 91 -0.01 -10.89 11.07
C PHE A 91 0.25 -12.16 11.89
N GLY A 92 -0.73 -12.60 12.68
CA GLY A 92 -0.56 -13.68 13.64
C GLY A 92 0.52 -13.33 14.68
N ALA A 93 1.58 -14.14 14.76
CA ALA A 93 2.71 -13.92 15.67
C ALA A 93 3.76 -12.93 15.12
N THR A 94 3.62 -12.49 13.87
CA THR A 94 4.59 -11.61 13.20
C THR A 94 4.18 -10.16 13.33
N THR A 95 5.09 -9.29 13.80
CA THR A 95 4.96 -7.83 13.71
C THR A 95 5.87 -7.31 12.60
N SER A 96 5.34 -6.46 11.74
CA SER A 96 6.09 -5.78 10.67
C SER A 96 6.00 -4.27 10.86
N THR A 97 7.14 -3.63 11.02
CA THR A 97 7.26 -2.16 11.01
C THR A 97 7.86 -1.76 9.67
N SER A 98 7.20 -0.88 8.93
CA SER A 98 7.64 -0.48 7.60
C SER A 98 7.67 1.03 7.45
N HIS A 99 8.70 1.50 6.75
CA HIS A 99 8.86 2.89 6.31
C HIS A 99 8.99 2.89 4.79
N GLY A 100 8.05 3.55 4.12
CA GLY A 100 7.99 3.66 2.67
C GLY A 100 8.16 5.09 2.20
N VAL A 101 8.91 5.29 1.13
CA VAL A 101 9.10 6.58 0.47
C VAL A 101 8.73 6.46 -0.99
N VAL A 102 7.76 7.28 -1.42
CA VAL A 102 7.26 7.31 -2.79
C VAL A 102 7.71 8.62 -3.45
N THR A 103 8.36 8.50 -4.59
CA THR A 103 8.84 9.64 -5.40
C THR A 103 8.48 9.45 -6.86
N GLY A 104 8.33 10.54 -7.60
CA GLY A 104 8.04 10.52 -9.03
C GLY A 104 6.65 11.02 -9.36
N ASP A 105 6.15 10.64 -10.55
CA ASP A 105 4.90 11.11 -11.11
C ASP A 105 3.97 9.93 -11.46
N PHE A 106 2.79 9.91 -10.87
CA PHE A 106 1.75 8.89 -11.09
C PHE A 106 1.12 8.93 -12.50
N ASN A 107 1.53 9.88 -13.34
CA ASN A 107 1.15 9.93 -14.75
C ASN A 107 2.18 9.30 -15.69
N SER A 108 3.41 9.07 -15.22
CA SER A 108 4.51 8.58 -16.06
C SER A 108 5.37 7.51 -15.42
N ALA A 109 6.01 7.81 -14.29
CA ALA A 109 6.84 6.87 -13.56
C ALA A 109 6.99 7.29 -12.10
N TYR A 110 6.96 6.32 -11.19
CA TYR A 110 7.25 6.54 -9.79
C TYR A 110 8.04 5.38 -9.18
N THR A 111 8.71 5.66 -8.09
CA THR A 111 9.48 4.68 -7.33
C THR A 111 8.98 4.64 -5.89
N VAL A 112 8.84 3.45 -5.34
CA VAL A 112 8.57 3.21 -3.92
C VAL A 112 9.75 2.47 -3.33
N LYS A 113 10.39 3.04 -2.31
CA LYS A 113 11.41 2.36 -1.51
C LYS A 113 10.82 2.03 -0.16
N VAL A 114 10.86 0.77 0.23
CA VAL A 114 10.31 0.28 1.48
C VAL A 114 11.42 -0.38 2.30
N ASN A 115 11.63 0.13 3.49
CA ASN A 115 12.40 -0.55 4.53
C ASN A 115 11.42 -1.18 5.53
N SER A 116 11.57 -2.47 5.80
CA SER A 116 10.70 -3.19 6.72
C SER A 116 11.55 -3.94 7.74
N LYS A 117 11.15 -3.85 9.01
CA LYS A 117 11.65 -4.70 10.10
C LYS A 117 10.55 -5.69 10.48
N ARG A 118 10.90 -6.96 10.50
CA ARG A 118 10.02 -8.05 10.90
C ARG A 118 10.49 -8.62 12.23
N GLU A 119 9.56 -8.87 13.14
CA GLU A 119 9.80 -9.45 14.46
C GLU A 119 8.77 -10.55 14.72
N GLY A 120 9.25 -11.69 15.21
CA GLY A 120 8.45 -12.87 15.51
C GLY A 120 7.94 -13.62 14.27
N GLY A 121 7.19 -14.68 14.53
CA GLY A 121 6.64 -15.55 13.50
C GLY A 121 7.53 -16.76 13.18
N PRO A 122 7.12 -17.61 12.24
CA PRO A 122 7.88 -18.79 11.86
C PRO A 122 9.09 -18.45 11.02
N ASN A 123 10.17 -19.20 11.21
CA ASN A 123 11.28 -19.21 10.27
C ASN A 123 10.87 -19.95 9.00
N ILE A 124 10.82 -19.24 7.89
CA ILE A 124 10.52 -19.79 6.57
C ILE A 124 11.80 -19.66 5.73
N PRO A 125 12.18 -20.68 4.93
CA PRO A 125 13.32 -20.58 4.05
C PRO A 125 13.30 -19.30 3.21
N GLY A 126 14.38 -18.50 3.27
CA GLY A 126 14.45 -17.21 2.60
C GLY A 126 13.70 -16.05 3.29
N MET A 127 13.01 -16.30 4.43
CA MET A 127 12.29 -15.28 5.20
C MET A 127 12.43 -15.60 6.70
N PRO A 128 13.52 -15.16 7.35
CA PRO A 128 13.74 -15.41 8.78
C PRO A 128 12.64 -14.78 9.63
N ALA A 129 12.42 -15.32 10.84
CA ALA A 129 11.42 -14.82 11.78
C ALA A 129 11.66 -13.33 12.14
N ASP A 130 12.93 -12.99 12.31
CA ASP A 130 13.38 -11.63 12.60
C ASP A 130 14.32 -11.15 11.50
N GLY A 131 14.27 -9.86 11.19
CA GLY A 131 15.17 -9.27 10.22
C GLY A 131 14.66 -8.01 9.57
N THR A 132 15.55 -7.38 8.82
CA THR A 132 15.24 -6.24 7.97
C THR A 132 15.21 -6.65 6.50
N SER A 133 14.38 -6.00 5.72
CA SER A 133 14.33 -6.15 4.27
C SER A 133 14.11 -4.81 3.60
N ASN A 134 14.81 -4.59 2.50
CA ASN A 134 14.62 -3.44 1.64
C ASN A 134 13.99 -3.90 0.34
N MET A 135 12.95 -3.21 -0.09
CA MET A 135 12.28 -3.45 -1.35
C MET A 135 12.20 -2.15 -2.15
N THR A 136 12.55 -2.24 -3.42
CA THR A 136 12.33 -1.16 -4.37
C THR A 136 11.29 -1.59 -5.39
N ILE A 137 10.27 -0.75 -5.57
CA ILE A 137 9.24 -0.90 -6.60
C ILE A 137 9.40 0.24 -7.58
N GLU A 138 9.64 -0.09 -8.85
CA GLU A 138 9.70 0.86 -9.95
C GLU A 138 8.47 0.66 -10.81
N ALA A 139 7.65 1.70 -10.95
CA ALA A 139 6.45 1.69 -11.76
C ALA A 139 6.60 2.65 -12.94
N LYS A 140 6.29 2.18 -14.14
CA LYS A 140 6.38 2.95 -15.38
C LYS A 140 5.14 2.76 -16.23
N TRP A 141 4.52 3.86 -16.64
CA TRP A 141 3.45 3.85 -17.64
C TRP A 141 4.04 3.53 -19.02
N LEU A 142 3.46 2.58 -19.72
CA LEU A 142 3.94 2.13 -21.03
C LEU A 142 3.09 2.71 -22.16
N SER A 143 1.77 2.48 -22.10
CA SER A 143 0.84 2.79 -23.17
C SER A 143 -0.62 2.75 -22.68
N ALA A 144 -1.58 2.92 -23.56
CA ALA A 144 -2.92 2.40 -23.33
C ALA A 144 -2.88 0.88 -23.15
N CYS A 145 -3.89 0.29 -22.49
CA CYS A 145 -4.01 -1.16 -22.41
C CYS A 145 -4.06 -1.80 -23.81
N LEU A 146 -3.48 -2.99 -23.94
CA LEU A 146 -3.48 -3.72 -25.20
C LEU A 146 -4.91 -4.22 -25.53
N ALA A 147 -5.18 -4.51 -26.81
CA ALA A 147 -6.51 -4.89 -27.28
C ALA A 147 -7.08 -6.18 -26.64
N ASP A 148 -6.20 -7.07 -26.18
CA ASP A 148 -6.54 -8.31 -25.48
C ASP A 148 -6.59 -8.17 -23.95
N GLN A 149 -6.42 -6.95 -23.43
CA GLN A 149 -6.43 -6.62 -22.01
C GLN A 149 -7.71 -5.89 -21.62
N LYS A 150 -8.18 -6.17 -20.41
CA LYS A 150 -9.27 -5.45 -19.75
C LYS A 150 -8.76 -4.71 -18.53
N PRO A 151 -9.36 -3.57 -18.16
CA PRO A 151 -9.04 -2.92 -16.89
C PRO A 151 -9.14 -3.89 -15.72
N GLY A 152 -8.08 -3.90 -14.90
CA GLY A 152 -7.91 -4.84 -13.80
C GLY A 152 -7.07 -6.06 -14.15
N ASP A 153 -6.69 -6.28 -15.39
CA ASP A 153 -5.79 -7.38 -15.76
C ASP A 153 -4.37 -7.13 -15.23
N MET A 154 -3.85 -8.15 -14.56
CA MET A 154 -2.47 -8.24 -14.11
C MET A 154 -1.79 -9.38 -14.83
N ILE A 155 -0.66 -9.11 -15.48
CA ILE A 155 0.15 -10.10 -16.17
C ILE A 155 1.36 -10.36 -15.27
N MET A 156 1.36 -11.54 -14.68
CA MET A 156 2.43 -11.99 -13.77
C MET A 156 3.68 -12.40 -14.53
N ALA A 157 4.82 -12.47 -13.83
CA ALA A 157 6.01 -13.10 -14.37
C ALA A 157 5.67 -14.49 -14.90
N GLY A 158 6.07 -14.80 -16.14
CA GLY A 158 5.67 -16.02 -16.85
C GLY A 158 4.36 -15.93 -17.66
N GLY A 159 3.77 -14.74 -17.81
CA GLY A 159 2.66 -14.49 -18.74
C GLY A 159 1.27 -14.87 -18.22
N ARG A 160 1.14 -15.36 -16.98
CA ARG A 160 -0.17 -15.69 -16.41
C ARG A 160 -0.98 -14.42 -16.17
N LYS A 161 -2.16 -14.35 -16.75
CA LYS A 161 -3.11 -13.24 -16.61
C LYS A 161 -4.09 -13.54 -15.47
N VAL A 162 -4.30 -12.55 -14.59
CA VAL A 162 -5.28 -12.57 -13.49
C VAL A 162 -5.99 -11.24 -13.47
N ASN A 163 -7.31 -11.20 -13.25
CA ASN A 163 -8.05 -9.95 -13.12
C ASN A 163 -8.35 -9.65 -11.65
N ILE A 164 -8.14 -8.39 -11.23
CA ILE A 164 -8.33 -7.95 -9.84
C ILE A 164 -9.78 -8.10 -9.39
N ARG A 165 -10.77 -7.93 -10.30
CA ARG A 165 -12.20 -8.09 -10.00
C ARG A 165 -12.53 -9.55 -9.69
N ASP A 166 -11.92 -10.50 -10.44
CA ASP A 166 -12.11 -11.93 -10.20
C ASP A 166 -11.51 -12.33 -8.84
N MET A 167 -10.35 -11.75 -8.47
CA MET A 167 -9.76 -11.94 -7.15
C MET A 167 -10.66 -11.38 -6.04
N GLN A 168 -11.25 -10.20 -6.24
CA GLN A 168 -12.19 -9.61 -5.27
C GLN A 168 -13.42 -10.50 -5.07
N ASN A 169 -14.02 -10.97 -6.17
CA ASN A 169 -15.19 -11.86 -6.12
C ASN A 169 -14.86 -13.17 -5.39
N LEU A 170 -13.67 -13.75 -5.66
CA LEU A 170 -13.21 -14.94 -4.96
C LEU A 170 -13.06 -14.70 -3.45
N MET A 171 -12.45 -13.59 -3.04
CA MET A 171 -12.31 -13.24 -1.62
C MET A 171 -13.67 -13.00 -0.94
N GLN A 172 -14.62 -12.36 -1.61
CA GLN A 172 -15.98 -12.16 -1.07
C GLN A 172 -16.79 -13.45 -0.97
N GLY A 173 -16.53 -14.42 -1.85
CA GLY A 173 -17.16 -15.75 -1.86
C GLY A 173 -16.59 -16.74 -0.85
N LEU A 174 -15.46 -16.44 -0.22
CA LEU A 174 -14.87 -17.30 0.79
C LEU A 174 -15.70 -17.24 2.09
N PRO A 175 -16.03 -18.40 2.70
CA PRO A 175 -16.67 -18.43 4.01
C PRO A 175 -15.82 -17.63 5.02
N LYS A 176 -16.47 -16.75 5.79
CA LYS A 176 -15.79 -15.88 6.80
C LYS A 176 -14.91 -16.63 7.82
N GLY A 177 -14.97 -17.98 7.86
CA GLY A 177 -14.16 -18.84 8.71
C GLY A 177 -12.85 -19.33 8.10
N LEU A 178 -12.61 -19.09 6.80
CA LEU A 178 -11.34 -19.47 6.12
C LEU A 178 -10.33 -18.30 6.07
N LEU A 179 -10.75 -17.09 6.38
CA LEU A 179 -9.83 -15.99 6.61
C LEU A 179 -9.18 -16.19 7.98
N PRO A 180 -7.85 -16.03 8.12
CA PRO A 180 -7.18 -16.12 9.41
C PRO A 180 -7.86 -15.20 10.40
N LYS A 181 -8.43 -15.77 11.46
CA LYS A 181 -8.94 -14.99 12.60
C LYS A 181 -7.71 -14.35 13.26
N HIS A 182 -7.72 -13.06 13.33
CA HIS A 182 -6.70 -12.24 13.99
C HIS A 182 -6.85 -12.28 15.51
#